data_05bc21a640d5f1af5763299ad1503237
#
_entry.id   05bc21a640d5f1af5763299ad1503237
#
_cell.length_a   1.000
_cell.length_b   1.000
_cell.length_c   1.000
_cell.angle_alpha   90.00
_cell.angle_beta   90.00
_cell.angle_gamma   90.00
#
_symmetry.space_group_name_H-M   'P 1'
#
loop_
_entity.id
_entity.type
_entity.pdbx_description
1 polymer ?
#
loop_
_entity_poly.entity_id
_entity_poly.type
_entity_poly.pdbx_seq_one_letter_code
_entity_poly.pdbx_strand_id
1 'polypeptide(L)' 'MSGYVVVIERADDGGWGAYLPDLPGVVALGASRDEVSERIREALHTYAQEMASLGEVLPKPIATSETIQAA' A
#
# COMPACT_ATOMS: atom_id res chain seq x y z
N MET A 1 -2.30 9.40 -15.35
CA MET A 1 -1.62 9.31 -14.05
C MET A 1 -1.67 7.88 -13.57
N SER A 2 -0.56 7.34 -13.16
CA SER A 2 -0.50 5.97 -12.66
C SER A 2 -0.40 5.98 -11.13
N GLY A 3 -0.99 4.98 -10.51
CA GLY A 3 -0.94 4.80 -9.08
C GLY A 3 -0.33 3.46 -8.73
N TYR A 4 -0.08 3.26 -7.43
CA TYR A 4 0.44 1.98 -6.93
C TYR A 4 -0.71 1.08 -6.50
N VAL A 5 -0.58 -0.20 -6.82
CA VAL A 5 -1.49 -1.21 -6.29
C VAL A 5 -1.24 -1.36 -4.79
N VAL A 6 -2.31 -1.43 -4.02
CA VAL A 6 -2.23 -1.75 -2.61
C VAL A 6 -2.94 -3.08 -2.37
N VAL A 7 -2.31 -3.93 -1.57
CA VAL A 7 -2.92 -5.18 -1.10
C VAL A 7 -3.43 -4.94 0.31
N ILE A 8 -4.69 -5.23 0.54
CA ILE A 8 -5.33 -5.06 1.85
C ILE A 8 -5.81 -6.44 2.29
N GLU A 9 -5.40 -6.86 3.47
CA GLU A 9 -5.69 -8.19 3.98
C GLU A 9 -6.22 -8.12 5.40
N ARG A 10 -7.16 -9.00 5.69
CA ARG A 10 -7.67 -9.18 7.04
C ARG A 10 -6.88 -10.29 7.72
N ALA A 11 -6.37 -10.01 8.91
CA ALA A 11 -5.66 -11.01 9.71
C ALA A 11 -6.64 -11.88 10.49
N ASP A 12 -6.18 -13.04 10.96
CA ASP A 12 -7.00 -13.99 11.70
C ASP A 12 -7.53 -13.42 13.02
N ASP A 13 -6.82 -12.48 13.61
CA ASP A 13 -7.22 -11.83 14.85
C ASP A 13 -8.24 -10.70 14.64
N GLY A 14 -8.67 -10.47 13.42
CA GLY A 14 -9.61 -9.40 13.08
C GLY A 14 -8.98 -8.07 12.74
N GLY A 15 -7.67 -7.95 12.87
CA GLY A 15 -6.94 -6.77 12.41
C GLY A 15 -6.80 -6.73 10.90
N TRP A 16 -6.32 -5.61 10.38
CA TRP A 16 -6.14 -5.41 8.96
C TRP A 16 -4.72 -4.94 8.68
N GLY A 17 -4.19 -5.36 7.54
CA GLY A 17 -2.88 -4.94 7.08
C GLY A 17 -2.94 -4.52 5.63
N ALA A 18 -1.98 -3.67 5.24
CA ALA A 18 -1.85 -3.24 3.85
C ALA A 18 -0.39 -3.08 3.49
N TYR A 19 -0.08 -3.33 2.23
CA TYR A 19 1.26 -3.11 1.71
C TYR A 19 1.21 -2.80 0.22
N LEU A 20 2.30 -2.24 -0.26
CA LEU A 20 2.44 -1.88 -1.67
C LEU A 20 3.47 -2.82 -2.31
N PRO A 21 3.05 -3.70 -3.24
CA PRO A 21 4.01 -4.62 -3.88
C PRO A 21 5.21 -3.93 -4.53
N ASP A 22 5.00 -2.75 -5.10
CA ASP A 22 6.07 -2.03 -5.80
C ASP A 22 6.97 -1.20 -4.88
N LEU A 23 6.57 -1.04 -3.61
CA LEU A 23 7.32 -0.25 -2.63
C LEU A 23 7.48 -1.07 -1.35
N PRO A 24 8.40 -2.05 -1.35
CA PRO A 24 8.64 -2.86 -0.16
C PRO A 24 9.01 -2.00 1.03
N GLY A 25 8.43 -2.27 2.17
CA GLY A 25 8.65 -1.47 3.38
C GLY A 25 7.58 -0.43 3.64
N VAL A 26 6.74 -0.10 2.67
CA VAL A 26 5.59 0.77 2.91
C VAL A 26 4.42 -0.13 3.31
N VAL A 27 4.14 -0.18 4.60
CA VAL A 27 3.13 -1.05 5.19
C VAL A 27 2.30 -0.29 6.21
N ALA A 28 1.11 -0.80 6.48
CA ALA A 28 0.24 -0.22 7.49
C ALA A 28 -0.58 -1.30 8.17
N LEU A 29 -0.98 -1.05 9.40
CA LEU A 29 -1.88 -1.88 10.17
C LEU A 29 -3.05 -1.03 10.66
N GLY A 30 -4.20 -1.64 10.83
CA GLY A 30 -5.37 -0.95 11.32
C GLY A 30 -6.38 -1.90 11.93
N ALA A 31 -7.37 -1.33 12.61
CA ALA A 31 -8.44 -2.09 13.24
C ALA A 31 -9.62 -2.34 12.29
N SER A 32 -9.66 -1.65 11.16
CA SER A 32 -10.69 -1.81 10.15
C SER A 32 -10.09 -1.63 8.76
N ARG A 33 -10.85 -2.04 7.74
CA ARG A 33 -10.42 -1.86 6.36
C ARG A 33 -10.28 -0.38 6.01
N ASP A 34 -11.21 0.44 6.45
CA ASP A 34 -11.16 1.88 6.17
C ASP A 34 -9.97 2.54 6.85
N GLU A 35 -9.70 2.15 8.09
CA GLU A 35 -8.56 2.69 8.82
C GLU A 35 -7.23 2.34 8.15
N VAL A 36 -7.06 1.07 7.76
CA VAL A 36 -5.81 0.67 7.11
C VAL A 36 -5.67 1.29 5.74
N SER A 37 -6.77 1.51 5.03
CA SER A 37 -6.74 2.20 3.73
C SER A 37 -6.23 3.63 3.88
N GLU A 38 -6.69 4.36 4.89
CA GLU A 38 -6.18 5.69 5.16
C GLU A 38 -4.72 5.68 5.58
N ARG A 39 -4.36 4.75 6.45
CA ARG A 39 -2.99 4.66 6.95
C ARG A 39 -1.98 4.34 5.86
N ILE A 40 -2.32 3.46 4.93
CA ILE A 40 -1.40 3.14 3.84
C ILE A 40 -1.23 4.33 2.88
N ARG A 41 -2.29 5.13 2.68
CA ARG A 41 -2.18 6.35 1.89
C ARG A 41 -1.22 7.35 2.53
N GLU A 42 -1.35 7.55 3.85
CA GLU A 42 -0.46 8.43 4.58
C GLU A 42 0.98 7.93 4.54
N ALA A 43 1.17 6.62 4.71
CA ALA A 43 2.50 6.01 4.65
C ALA A 43 3.14 6.24 3.28
N LEU A 44 2.37 6.09 2.21
CA LEU A 44 2.87 6.34 0.86
C LEU A 44 3.26 7.80 0.67
N HIS A 45 2.41 8.73 1.11
CA HIS A 45 2.70 10.16 0.99
C HIS A 45 3.95 10.55 1.76
N THR A 46 4.10 10.03 2.98
CA THR A 46 5.29 10.28 3.80
C THR A 46 6.54 9.74 3.10
N TYR A 47 6.45 8.52 2.58
CA TYR A 47 7.57 7.91 1.86
C TYR A 47 7.95 8.72 0.62
N ALA A 48 6.95 9.17 -0.14
CA ALA A 48 7.19 10.00 -1.33
C ALA A 48 7.87 11.32 -0.99
N GLN A 49 7.46 11.95 0.12
CA GLN A 49 8.08 13.19 0.57
C GLN A 49 9.53 12.96 1.01
N GLU A 50 9.81 11.88 1.71
CA GLU A 50 11.17 11.54 2.10
C GLU A 50 12.06 11.28 0.89
N MET A 51 11.56 10.55 -0.09
CA MET A 51 12.30 10.30 -1.33
C MET A 51 12.59 11.60 -2.07
N ALA A 52 11.60 12.47 -2.17
CA ALA A 52 11.79 13.77 -2.82
C ALA A 52 12.85 14.61 -2.12
N SER A 53 12.85 14.61 -0.78
CA SER A 53 13.83 15.39 -0.02
C SER A 53 15.24 14.84 -0.16
N LEU A 54 15.39 13.55 -0.47
CA LEU A 54 16.67 12.92 -0.74
C LEU A 54 17.09 13.04 -2.21
N GLY A 55 16.28 13.68 -3.05
CA GLY A 55 16.53 13.78 -4.48
C GLY A 55 16.33 12.47 -5.23
N GLU A 56 15.61 11.55 -4.65
CA GLU A 56 15.35 10.24 -5.24
C GLU A 56 14.00 10.19 -5.92
N VAL A 57 13.88 9.33 -6.92
CA VAL A 57 12.66 9.16 -7.72
C VAL A 57 11.99 7.86 -7.30
N LEU A 58 10.66 7.90 -7.12
CA LEU A 58 9.90 6.69 -6.84
C LEU A 58 9.96 5.75 -8.05
N PRO A 59 10.03 4.42 -7.81
CA PRO A 59 9.94 3.45 -8.90
C PRO A 59 8.62 3.59 -9.64
N LYS A 60 8.60 3.27 -10.91
CA LYS A 60 7.35 3.24 -11.67
C LYS A 60 6.49 2.08 -11.19
N PRO A 61 5.17 2.28 -11.05
CA PRO A 61 4.29 1.17 -10.69
C PRO A 61 4.25 0.14 -11.82
N ILE A 62 4.51 -1.11 -11.47
CA ILE A 62 4.47 -2.22 -12.42
C ILE A 62 3.47 -3.30 -12.04
N ALA A 63 3.07 -3.36 -10.77
CA ALA A 63 2.11 -4.35 -10.32
C ALA A 63 0.70 -4.01 -10.80
N THR A 64 -0.02 -5.03 -11.24
CA THR A 64 -1.45 -4.93 -11.54
C THR A 64 -2.18 -5.96 -10.70
N SER A 65 -3.49 -5.81 -10.55
CA SER A 65 -4.29 -6.74 -9.78
C SER A 65 -5.44 -7.27 -10.62
N GLU A 66 -5.84 -8.47 -10.30
CA GLU A 66 -6.96 -9.13 -10.96
C GLU A 66 -7.68 -10.01 -9.94
N THR A 67 -8.99 -10.05 -10.03
CA THR A 67 -9.79 -10.95 -9.21
C THR A 67 -10.30 -12.07 -10.08
N ILE A 68 -10.01 -13.31 -9.70
CA ILE A 68 -10.41 -14.49 -10.45
C ILE A 68 -11.32 -15.32 -9.55
N GLN A 69 -12.48 -15.70 -10.08
CA GLN A 69 -13.39 -16.54 -9.34
C GLN A 69 -12.87 -17.97 -9.25
N ALA A 70 -12.92 -18.55 -8.06
CA ALA A 70 -12.42 -19.90 -7.84
C ALA A 70 -13.37 -20.97 -8.38
N ALA A 71 -14.65 -20.65 -8.52
CA ALA A 71 -15.65 -21.61 -9.01
C ALA A 71 -16.76 -20.89 -9.78
#